data_b48e1463d4cffc6557c0fe30b0359177
#
_entry.id   b48e1463d4cffc6557c0fe30b0359177
#
_cell.length_a   1.000
_cell.length_b   1.000
_cell.length_c   1.000
_cell.angle_alpha   90.00
_cell.angle_beta   90.00
_cell.angle_gamma   90.00
#
_symmetry.space_group_name_H-M   'P 1'
#
loop_
_entity.id
_entity.type
_entity.pdbx_description
1 polymer ?
#
loop_
_entity_poly.entity_id
_entity_poly.type
_entity_poly.pdbx_seq_one_letter_code
_entity_poly.pdbx_strand_id
1 'polypeptide(L)'
;MKRKISSIIVVGIMLFQSLTTYPFITEAKENEQKEEINKPSKITKGLTNSLKYTKTILETGDTYDSVFPDSALAKVVAKEATGSENTTQLVTQADLNKIKSLNGYNKGISVLTGIDLLVNVTSISLNNNQVTDISPIDQLPNLVSLSVKNNQISSLILNAQNQLPKLTTIDIENNPDLNTIDIQDQPQLVDVKTSGYTGLRKLTTVIAKNNPELVNLGQYTIRNVYFSQVASLTKVELVNLPKVRKVNLERNSINELKVTDLAIEDLPLGENELTDTVFDNIQNLPNLKTLDLSKNQLEEVVLDKTDVENLPNLMTLNIQQNLAIKLINVQDQPQLVDVKTSDYKELSALTTVIAKNNPELVNLGYPIMQNVYFYLVASLTKVELVNLPKVRKVNLERNSINELKVTDLAIEDLPLGENELTDTVFDNIQNLPNLKTLDLSKNQLEEVVLDKTDVENLPNLMTLNIQQNLAIKLINVQDQPQLVDVKTSDYKELSALTTVIAKNNPELVNLGYLIMQNVYFSQVASLTKVELANLPKVRAVRLERNSINQIELNNLVSVKDVN
;
A
#
# COMPACT_ATOMS: atom_id res chain seq x y z
N MET A 1 4.08 -49.93 0.25
CA MET A 1 5.54 -50.13 0.40
C MET A 1 6.19 -48.78 0.54
N LYS A 2 6.96 -48.58 1.57
CA LYS A 2 7.53 -47.31 1.98
C LYS A 2 8.43 -46.67 0.91
N ARG A 3 8.20 -45.47 0.48
CA ARG A 3 9.19 -44.65 -0.21
C ARG A 3 9.85 -43.68 0.77
N LYS A 4 11.18 -43.70 0.75
CA LYS A 4 12.06 -42.95 1.64
C LYS A 4 12.18 -41.50 1.19
N ILE A 5 12.04 -40.64 2.16
CA ILE A 5 12.41 -39.23 2.13
C ILE A 5 13.94 -39.11 2.09
N SER A 6 14.49 -38.31 1.21
CA SER A 6 15.86 -37.83 1.29
C SER A 6 15.86 -36.31 1.34
N SER A 7 16.02 -35.83 2.56
CA SER A 7 16.30 -34.42 2.86
C SER A 7 17.79 -34.17 2.68
N ILE A 8 18.15 -33.11 1.99
CA ILE A 8 19.49 -32.53 2.08
C ILE A 8 19.38 -31.22 2.85
N ILE A 9 19.87 -31.27 4.06
CA ILE A 9 20.08 -30.11 4.94
C ILE A 9 21.50 -29.63 4.70
N VAL A 10 21.69 -28.36 4.39
CA VAL A 10 23.00 -27.69 4.56
C VAL A 10 22.92 -26.86 5.82
N VAL A 11 23.64 -27.33 6.82
CA VAL A 11 23.79 -26.71 8.14
C VAL A 11 25.03 -25.83 8.12
N GLY A 12 24.86 -24.56 8.45
CA GLY A 12 25.95 -23.69 8.87
C GLY A 12 25.81 -23.38 10.36
N ILE A 13 26.59 -24.09 11.16
CA ILE A 13 26.65 -23.95 12.62
C ILE A 13 27.64 -22.84 12.96
N MET A 14 27.24 -21.91 13.84
CA MET A 14 28.20 -21.39 14.84
C MET A 14 27.50 -21.27 16.20
N LEU A 15 27.98 -22.12 17.07
CA LEU A 15 27.75 -22.17 18.51
C LEU A 15 28.45 -21.00 19.22
N PHE A 16 27.82 -20.43 20.23
CA PHE A 16 28.47 -20.25 21.53
C PHE A 16 27.41 -20.29 22.65
N GLN A 17 27.61 -21.28 23.51
CA GLN A 17 26.94 -21.43 24.82
C GLN A 17 27.65 -20.52 25.84
N SER A 18 26.96 -20.00 26.82
CA SER A 18 26.98 -20.55 28.18
C SER A 18 26.16 -19.70 29.15
N LEU A 19 25.44 -20.39 29.96
CA LEU A 19 24.79 -20.04 31.22
C LEU A 19 25.76 -19.35 32.21
N THR A 20 25.29 -18.42 33.09
CA THR A 20 24.91 -18.74 34.48
C THR A 20 24.67 -17.48 35.33
N THR A 21 23.56 -17.50 36.04
CA THR A 21 23.29 -17.07 37.44
C THR A 21 23.69 -15.69 37.97
N TYR A 22 22.65 -15.01 38.53
CA TYR A 22 22.71 -13.97 39.56
C TYR A 22 23.36 -14.47 40.84
N PRO A 23 23.95 -13.63 41.73
CA PRO A 23 23.16 -12.79 42.62
C PRO A 23 23.80 -11.43 43.06
N PHE A 24 22.92 -10.58 43.53
CA PHE A 24 23.01 -9.47 44.54
C PHE A 24 24.35 -9.03 45.19
N ILE A 25 24.43 -7.71 45.39
CA ILE A 25 24.80 -6.92 46.61
C ILE A 25 25.94 -5.90 46.43
N THR A 26 25.56 -4.65 46.75
CA THR A 26 26.18 -3.52 47.47
C THR A 26 27.37 -2.73 46.92
N GLU A 27 27.02 -1.44 46.87
CA GLU A 27 27.74 -0.21 47.31
C GLU A 27 29.26 -0.02 47.12
N ALA A 28 29.50 1.14 46.56
CA ALA A 28 30.37 2.23 47.01
C ALA A 28 31.75 2.43 46.36
N LYS A 29 31.85 3.66 45.96
CA LYS A 29 33.01 4.58 45.97
C LYS A 29 33.76 4.87 44.68
N GLU A 30 33.70 6.19 44.42
CA GLU A 30 34.53 7.05 43.62
C GLU A 30 35.97 6.58 43.36
N ASN A 31 36.43 6.77 42.13
CA ASN A 31 37.52 7.72 41.86
C ASN A 31 37.74 7.92 40.34
N GLU A 32 38.13 9.13 40.05
CA GLU A 32 38.49 9.72 38.77
C GLU A 32 39.55 8.93 37.97
N GLN A 33 39.42 8.91 36.66
CA GLN A 33 40.46 9.39 35.74
C GLN A 33 39.90 9.62 34.33
N LYS A 34 40.23 10.78 33.82
CA LYS A 34 40.04 11.24 32.42
C LYS A 34 40.86 10.39 31.47
N GLU A 35 40.35 10.10 30.30
CA GLU A 35 41.04 10.41 29.05
C GLU A 35 40.09 10.27 27.82
N GLU A 36 40.29 11.16 26.90
CA GLU A 36 39.60 11.45 25.68
C GLU A 36 39.53 10.28 24.70
N ILE A 37 38.37 10.11 24.02
CA ILE A 37 38.34 9.92 22.57
C ILE A 37 37.08 10.59 22.02
N ASN A 38 37.27 11.72 21.40
CA ASN A 38 36.33 12.44 20.60
C ASN A 38 36.28 11.89 19.19
N LYS A 39 35.06 11.58 18.69
CA LYS A 39 34.50 12.15 17.45
C LYS A 39 33.05 11.70 17.28
N PRO A 40 32.07 12.58 17.37
CA PRO A 40 30.71 12.25 16.98
C PRO A 40 30.57 12.38 15.46
N SER A 41 30.02 11.32 14.87
CA SER A 41 29.42 11.35 13.55
C SER A 41 28.39 12.48 13.46
N LYS A 42 28.39 13.20 12.35
CA LYS A 42 27.42 14.24 12.02
C LYS A 42 26.01 13.65 12.03
N ILE A 43 25.33 13.74 13.16
CA ILE A 43 23.87 13.69 13.21
C ILE A 43 23.41 15.08 12.80
N THR A 44 22.71 15.16 11.70
CA THR A 44 21.97 16.32 11.24
C THR A 44 21.16 16.90 12.38
N LYS A 45 21.52 18.09 12.80
CA LYS A 45 20.70 18.91 13.70
C LYS A 45 19.42 19.26 12.93
N GLY A 46 18.34 18.55 13.25
CA GLY A 46 16.99 19.04 12.97
C GLY A 46 16.85 20.41 13.63
N LEU A 47 16.38 21.36 12.86
CA LEU A 47 16.09 22.72 13.29
C LEU A 47 15.04 22.71 14.42
N THR A 48 15.49 22.71 15.66
CA THR A 48 14.72 23.22 16.80
C THR A 48 15.26 24.61 17.15
N ASN A 49 15.07 25.55 16.26
CA ASN A 49 15.09 26.96 16.62
C ASN A 49 13.68 27.35 17.07
N SER A 50 13.21 26.85 18.24
CA SER A 50 12.25 27.60 19.00
C SER A 50 13.01 28.83 19.54
N LEU A 51 12.87 29.95 18.89
CA LEU A 51 13.16 31.25 19.49
C LEU A 51 12.32 31.27 20.78
N LYS A 52 12.98 31.09 21.93
CA LYS A 52 12.31 31.20 23.23
C LYS A 52 11.82 32.63 23.35
N TYR A 53 10.52 32.84 23.09
CA TYR A 53 9.90 34.12 23.39
C TYR A 53 10.05 34.38 24.89
N THR A 54 10.66 35.54 25.24
CA THR A 54 10.78 35.96 26.64
C THR A 54 9.50 36.68 27.03
N LYS A 55 8.78 36.15 28.02
CA LYS A 55 7.54 36.76 28.53
C LYS A 55 7.78 38.21 28.90
N THR A 56 6.90 39.09 28.46
CA THR A 56 6.94 40.53 28.79
C THR A 56 6.59 40.74 30.27
N ILE A 57 7.39 41.54 30.95
CA ILE A 57 7.15 41.94 32.35
C ILE A 57 6.76 43.40 32.32
N LEU A 58 5.63 43.72 32.93
CA LEU A 58 5.13 45.08 33.11
C LEU A 58 5.68 45.68 34.41
N GLU A 59 6.40 46.79 34.31
CA GLU A 59 6.97 47.48 35.45
C GLU A 59 6.22 48.79 35.79
N THR A 60 6.41 49.26 36.99
CA THR A 60 5.83 50.56 37.41
C THR A 60 6.52 51.68 36.67
N GLY A 61 5.74 52.49 35.94
CA GLY A 61 6.29 53.59 35.12
C GLY A 61 6.38 53.29 33.64
N ASP A 62 6.08 52.05 33.24
CA ASP A 62 6.02 51.71 31.79
C ASP A 62 4.94 52.50 31.06
N THR A 63 5.25 52.84 29.81
CA THR A 63 4.32 53.48 28.88
C THR A 63 3.94 52.48 27.77
N TYR A 64 2.88 52.76 27.01
CA TYR A 64 2.48 51.86 25.92
C TYR A 64 3.59 51.66 24.88
N ASP A 65 4.38 52.71 24.57
CA ASP A 65 5.50 52.63 23.62
C ASP A 65 6.71 51.90 24.20
N SER A 66 6.91 51.88 25.50
CA SER A 66 7.99 51.06 26.12
C SER A 66 7.66 49.57 26.15
N VAL A 67 6.40 49.21 26.37
CA VAL A 67 5.92 47.83 26.47
C VAL A 67 5.65 47.20 25.12
N PHE A 68 5.15 47.99 24.17
CA PHE A 68 4.84 47.60 22.80
C PHE A 68 5.77 48.34 21.83
N PRO A 69 6.96 47.80 21.54
CA PRO A 69 7.98 48.45 20.70
C PRO A 69 7.51 48.78 19.27
N ASP A 70 6.53 48.01 18.77
CA ASP A 70 5.86 48.34 17.50
C ASP A 70 4.88 49.51 17.73
N SER A 71 5.20 50.66 17.17
CA SER A 71 4.42 51.87 17.39
C SER A 71 2.98 51.78 16.90
N ALA A 72 2.71 50.92 15.88
CA ALA A 72 1.37 50.70 15.38
C ALA A 72 0.57 49.79 16.37
N LEU A 73 1.20 48.77 16.92
CA LEU A 73 0.61 47.93 17.97
C LEU A 73 0.35 48.75 19.24
N ALA A 74 1.33 49.57 19.69
CA ALA A 74 1.19 50.41 20.84
C ALA A 74 -0.04 51.32 20.74
N LYS A 75 -0.25 51.99 19.60
CA LYS A 75 -1.42 52.82 19.34
C LYS A 75 -2.73 52.04 19.40
N VAL A 76 -2.77 50.87 18.80
CA VAL A 76 -3.96 50.02 18.81
C VAL A 76 -4.29 49.61 20.23
N VAL A 77 -3.30 49.14 21.00
CA VAL A 77 -3.50 48.70 22.37
C VAL A 77 -3.91 49.87 23.28
N ALA A 78 -3.24 51.02 23.17
CA ALA A 78 -3.59 52.22 23.93
C ALA A 78 -5.04 52.65 23.67
N LYS A 79 -5.46 52.65 22.41
CA LYS A 79 -6.83 53.00 21.99
C LYS A 79 -7.88 52.03 22.59
N GLU A 80 -7.64 50.72 22.49
CA GLU A 80 -8.57 49.73 23.04
C GLU A 80 -8.63 49.76 24.57
N ALA A 81 -7.52 50.09 25.23
CA ALA A 81 -7.46 50.16 26.68
C ALA A 81 -8.08 51.43 27.27
N THR A 82 -7.86 52.57 26.59
CA THR A 82 -8.11 53.90 27.16
C THR A 82 -9.02 54.80 26.30
N GLY A 83 -9.29 54.41 25.05
CA GLY A 83 -9.99 55.23 24.06
C GLY A 83 -9.08 56.23 23.32
N SER A 84 -7.77 56.30 23.65
CA SER A 84 -6.81 57.24 23.08
C SER A 84 -5.62 56.52 22.46
N GLU A 85 -5.12 57.03 21.31
CA GLU A 85 -3.91 56.51 20.67
C GLU A 85 -2.61 57.09 21.28
N ASN A 86 -2.67 57.75 22.46
CA ASN A 86 -1.48 58.28 23.11
C ASN A 86 -0.63 57.14 23.72
N THR A 87 0.53 56.90 23.16
CA THR A 87 1.43 55.80 23.56
C THR A 87 2.38 56.18 24.71
N THR A 88 2.53 57.48 25.00
CA THR A 88 3.40 57.99 26.09
C THR A 88 2.71 57.99 27.47
N GLN A 89 1.41 57.69 27.55
CA GLN A 89 0.73 57.51 28.82
C GLN A 89 1.16 56.21 29.50
N LEU A 90 1.07 56.24 30.85
CA LEU A 90 1.37 55.05 31.64
C LEU A 90 0.43 53.90 31.30
N VAL A 91 0.96 52.70 31.24
CA VAL A 91 0.19 51.48 31.06
C VAL A 91 0.07 50.72 32.37
N THR A 92 -1.12 50.18 32.67
CA THR A 92 -1.35 49.33 33.82
C THR A 92 -1.95 48.00 33.37
N GLN A 93 -1.69 46.93 34.13
CA GLN A 93 -2.34 45.64 33.87
C GLN A 93 -3.88 45.75 33.97
N ALA A 94 -4.40 46.65 34.84
CA ALA A 94 -5.83 46.90 34.93
C ALA A 94 -6.44 47.47 33.65
N ASP A 95 -5.69 48.31 32.92
CA ASP A 95 -6.12 48.82 31.63
C ASP A 95 -6.05 47.75 30.55
N LEU A 96 -4.95 47.01 30.50
CA LEU A 96 -4.79 45.90 29.55
C LEU A 96 -5.86 44.83 29.77
N ASN A 97 -6.27 44.57 31.01
CA ASN A 97 -7.32 43.61 31.36
C ASN A 97 -8.72 43.99 30.84
N LYS A 98 -8.95 45.24 30.44
CA LYS A 98 -10.21 45.68 29.82
C LYS A 98 -10.35 45.18 28.38
N ILE A 99 -9.23 44.91 27.71
CA ILE A 99 -9.21 44.53 26.31
C ILE A 99 -9.73 43.09 26.16
N LYS A 100 -10.88 42.93 25.53
CA LYS A 100 -11.49 41.63 25.20
C LYS A 100 -11.33 41.30 23.73
N SER A 101 -11.19 42.30 22.88
CA SER A 101 -10.96 42.16 21.45
C SER A 101 -9.88 43.15 21.01
N LEU A 102 -8.92 42.70 20.21
CA LEU A 102 -7.88 43.54 19.63
C LEU A 102 -8.08 43.59 18.14
N ASN A 103 -8.39 44.78 17.60
CA ASN A 103 -8.52 44.96 16.15
C ASN A 103 -7.38 45.86 15.61
N GLY A 104 -6.35 45.21 15.12
CA GLY A 104 -5.19 45.81 14.45
C GLY A 104 -5.24 45.70 12.92
N TYR A 105 -6.42 45.60 12.30
CA TYR A 105 -6.57 45.48 10.84
C TYR A 105 -5.90 46.64 10.10
N ASN A 106 -5.00 46.33 9.17
CA ASN A 106 -4.33 47.28 8.25
C ASN A 106 -3.65 48.46 8.97
N LYS A 107 -2.87 48.19 10.00
CA LYS A 107 -2.17 49.18 10.79
C LYS A 107 -0.67 49.26 10.52
N GLY A 108 -0.10 48.34 9.75
CA GLY A 108 1.34 48.24 9.49
C GLY A 108 2.10 47.59 10.66
N ILE A 109 1.42 46.78 11.49
CA ILE A 109 2.02 46.07 12.62
C ILE A 109 2.99 45.00 12.09
N SER A 110 4.18 44.92 12.67
CA SER A 110 5.22 43.98 12.29
C SER A 110 5.72 43.11 13.46
N VAL A 111 5.67 43.64 14.69
CA VAL A 111 6.19 42.99 15.89
C VAL A 111 5.09 42.89 16.97
N LEU A 112 4.96 41.74 17.59
CA LEU A 112 3.92 41.46 18.60
C LEU A 112 4.43 41.45 20.05
N THR A 113 5.64 41.90 20.32
CA THR A 113 6.17 42.03 21.68
C THR A 113 5.20 42.79 22.59
N GLY A 114 4.91 42.26 23.75
CA GLY A 114 3.97 42.84 24.72
C GLY A 114 2.53 42.32 24.62
N ILE A 115 2.16 41.68 23.49
CA ILE A 115 0.79 41.18 23.29
C ILE A 115 0.38 40.12 24.34
N ASP A 116 1.36 39.39 24.88
CA ASP A 116 1.20 38.39 25.95
C ASP A 116 0.65 38.95 27.26
N LEU A 117 0.71 40.27 27.47
CA LEU A 117 0.10 40.96 28.60
C LEU A 117 -1.42 41.11 28.48
N LEU A 118 -2.00 40.87 27.30
CA LEU A 118 -3.45 40.99 27.08
C LEU A 118 -4.19 39.72 27.52
N VAL A 119 -4.00 39.30 28.76
CA VAL A 119 -4.44 38.00 29.31
C VAL A 119 -5.95 37.77 29.23
N ASN A 120 -6.76 38.81 29.07
CA ASN A 120 -8.22 38.72 28.98
C ASN A 120 -8.76 38.79 27.56
N VAL A 121 -7.88 38.92 26.55
CA VAL A 121 -8.32 39.00 25.17
C VAL A 121 -8.90 37.64 24.70
N THR A 122 -10.02 37.69 24.02
CA THR A 122 -10.71 36.52 23.46
C THR A 122 -10.65 36.48 21.92
N SER A 123 -10.43 37.62 21.28
CA SER A 123 -10.36 37.73 19.83
C SER A 123 -9.26 38.70 19.40
N ILE A 124 -8.43 38.27 18.45
CA ILE A 124 -7.38 39.07 17.83
C ILE A 124 -7.57 39.06 16.33
N SER A 125 -7.62 40.25 15.71
CA SER A 125 -7.58 40.44 14.26
C SER A 125 -6.40 41.35 13.89
N LEU A 126 -5.38 40.78 13.24
CA LEU A 126 -4.18 41.47 12.74
C LEU A 126 -4.06 41.33 11.22
N ASN A 127 -5.20 41.24 10.52
CA ASN A 127 -5.20 41.07 9.09
C ASN A 127 -4.60 42.28 8.34
N ASN A 128 -3.94 42.02 7.21
CA ASN A 128 -3.32 43.02 6.36
C ASN A 128 -2.20 43.81 7.09
N ASN A 129 -1.28 43.10 7.69
CA ASN A 129 -0.12 43.65 8.38
C ASN A 129 1.20 43.06 7.84
N GLN A 130 2.28 43.21 8.56
CA GLN A 130 3.63 42.75 8.22
C GLN A 130 4.18 41.78 9.27
N VAL A 131 3.29 41.09 10.00
CA VAL A 131 3.66 40.18 11.08
C VAL A 131 4.38 38.96 10.51
N THR A 132 5.54 38.65 11.08
CA THR A 132 6.35 37.47 10.69
C THR A 132 6.34 36.37 11.76
N ASP A 133 6.17 36.75 13.03
CA ASP A 133 6.20 35.85 14.18
C ASP A 133 4.97 36.07 15.09
N ILE A 134 4.25 34.98 15.35
CA ILE A 134 3.06 34.98 16.23
C ILE A 134 3.33 34.28 17.57
N SER A 135 4.56 33.88 17.87
CA SER A 135 4.91 33.22 19.12
C SER A 135 4.51 34.00 20.40
N PRO A 136 4.48 35.35 20.42
CA PRO A 136 3.99 36.08 21.58
C PRO A 136 2.52 35.80 21.94
N ILE A 137 1.72 35.32 21.01
CA ILE A 137 0.29 35.00 21.22
C ILE A 137 0.10 33.71 22.05
N ASP A 138 1.10 32.82 22.07
CA ASP A 138 1.04 31.51 22.75
C ASP A 138 0.76 31.59 24.26
N GLN A 139 0.87 32.76 24.86
CA GLN A 139 0.69 32.99 26.29
C GLN A 139 -0.72 33.52 26.66
N LEU A 140 -1.64 33.55 25.68
CA LEU A 140 -2.97 34.15 25.88
C LEU A 140 -4.03 33.13 26.30
N PRO A 141 -4.31 32.95 27.61
CA PRO A 141 -5.09 31.81 28.12
C PRO A 141 -6.59 31.89 27.80
N ASN A 142 -7.07 33.06 27.38
CA ASN A 142 -8.48 33.29 27.08
C ASN A 142 -8.78 33.47 25.60
N LEU A 143 -7.75 33.37 24.72
CA LEU A 143 -7.92 33.56 23.28
C LEU A 143 -8.82 32.46 22.71
N VAL A 144 -9.85 32.86 21.97
CA VAL A 144 -10.82 31.97 21.31
C VAL A 144 -10.64 32.02 19.78
N SER A 145 -10.33 33.21 19.23
CA SER A 145 -10.22 33.40 17.79
C SER A 145 -9.00 34.24 17.42
N LEU A 146 -8.20 33.77 16.48
CA LEU A 146 -7.04 34.45 15.90
C LEU A 146 -7.21 34.59 14.39
N SER A 147 -7.11 35.82 13.89
CA SER A 147 -7.05 36.08 12.43
C SER A 147 -5.82 36.91 12.09
N VAL A 148 -4.91 36.32 11.32
CA VAL A 148 -3.63 36.91 10.89
C VAL A 148 -3.43 36.79 9.38
N LYS A 149 -4.53 36.89 8.66
CA LYS A 149 -4.59 36.83 7.20
C LYS A 149 -3.81 37.99 6.54
N ASN A 150 -3.21 37.72 5.39
CA ASN A 150 -2.42 38.71 4.62
C ASN A 150 -1.27 39.29 5.48
N ASN A 151 -0.38 38.43 5.94
CA ASN A 151 0.83 38.75 6.67
C ASN A 151 2.05 38.05 6.04
N GLN A 152 3.17 37.98 6.75
CA GLN A 152 4.42 37.34 6.32
C GLN A 152 4.83 36.20 7.27
N ILE A 153 3.86 35.52 7.86
CA ILE A 153 4.09 34.46 8.84
C ILE A 153 4.73 33.28 8.15
N SER A 154 5.85 32.79 8.70
CA SER A 154 6.59 31.66 8.16
C SER A 154 6.21 30.32 8.83
N SER A 155 5.71 30.35 10.06
CA SER A 155 5.32 29.14 10.78
C SER A 155 4.15 29.37 11.73
N LEU A 156 3.29 28.36 11.84
CA LEU A 156 2.28 28.22 12.88
C LEU A 156 2.68 27.02 13.73
N ILE A 157 3.16 27.26 14.95
CA ILE A 157 3.62 26.21 15.86
C ILE A 157 2.88 26.35 17.20
N LEU A 158 1.99 25.40 17.49
CA LEU A 158 1.25 25.29 18.74
C LEU A 158 1.44 23.86 19.28
N ASN A 159 2.01 23.72 20.46
CA ASN A 159 2.30 22.41 21.06
C ASN A 159 1.93 22.37 22.54
N ALA A 160 2.22 21.28 23.23
CA ALA A 160 1.89 21.09 24.63
C ALA A 160 2.48 22.17 25.58
N GLN A 161 3.53 22.87 25.15
CA GLN A 161 4.16 23.95 25.93
C GLN A 161 3.48 25.32 25.69
N ASN A 162 2.78 25.47 24.55
CA ASN A 162 2.13 26.68 24.06
C ASN A 162 0.62 26.43 23.91
N GLN A 163 -0.02 25.87 24.93
CA GLN A 163 -1.43 25.57 24.85
C GLN A 163 -2.27 26.85 24.95
N LEU A 164 -3.13 27.01 23.94
CA LEU A 164 -4.20 28.00 23.94
C LEU A 164 -5.53 27.29 24.26
N PRO A 165 -5.86 27.09 25.54
CA PRO A 165 -6.87 26.12 25.97
C PRO A 165 -8.29 26.44 25.51
N LYS A 166 -8.54 27.67 25.09
CA LYS A 166 -9.85 28.13 24.58
C LYS A 166 -9.88 28.44 23.09
N LEU A 167 -8.73 28.29 22.40
CA LEU A 167 -8.64 28.63 21.00
C LEU A 167 -9.46 27.64 20.15
N THR A 168 -10.40 28.18 19.38
CA THR A 168 -11.26 27.40 18.49
C THR A 168 -10.97 27.60 17.02
N THR A 169 -10.52 28.80 16.63
CA THR A 169 -10.32 29.13 15.21
C THR A 169 -9.05 29.92 14.97
N ILE A 170 -8.35 29.56 13.90
CA ILE A 170 -7.20 30.29 13.35
C ILE A 170 -7.46 30.57 11.86
N ASP A 171 -7.28 31.81 11.44
CA ASP A 171 -7.24 32.21 10.03
C ASP A 171 -5.84 32.73 9.68
N ILE A 172 -5.08 31.92 8.95
CA ILE A 172 -3.72 32.19 8.51
C ILE A 172 -3.61 32.29 6.97
N GLU A 173 -4.72 32.56 6.29
CA GLU A 173 -4.74 32.69 4.82
C GLU A 173 -3.77 33.78 4.33
N ASN A 174 -3.27 33.63 3.13
CA ASN A 174 -2.40 34.58 2.43
C ASN A 174 -1.15 34.99 3.25
N ASN A 175 -0.47 33.97 3.79
CA ASN A 175 0.87 34.08 4.32
C ASN A 175 1.80 33.30 3.38
N PRO A 176 2.37 33.95 2.33
CA PRO A 176 3.09 33.24 1.27
C PRO A 176 4.42 32.62 1.71
N ASP A 177 4.93 33.03 2.86
CA ASP A 177 6.16 32.51 3.45
C ASP A 177 5.93 31.30 4.38
N LEU A 178 4.67 30.89 4.58
CA LEU A 178 4.31 29.77 5.45
C LEU A 178 4.95 28.48 4.96
N ASN A 179 5.83 27.90 5.77
CA ASN A 179 6.54 26.66 5.50
C ASN A 179 6.18 25.51 6.44
N THR A 180 5.70 25.84 7.65
CA THR A 180 5.39 24.84 8.67
C THR A 180 4.05 25.14 9.35
N ILE A 181 3.21 24.12 9.44
CA ILE A 181 2.05 24.06 10.31
C ILE A 181 2.28 22.89 11.27
N ASP A 182 2.41 23.19 12.56
CA ASP A 182 2.59 22.19 13.61
C ASP A 182 1.63 22.53 14.76
N ILE A 183 0.53 21.80 14.86
CA ILE A 183 -0.51 22.00 15.86
C ILE A 183 -0.70 20.71 16.67
N GLN A 184 -0.30 20.75 17.93
CA GLN A 184 -0.35 19.60 18.82
C GLN A 184 -1.02 19.97 20.15
N ASP A 185 -1.80 19.02 20.67
CA ASP A 185 -2.39 19.09 22.02
C ASP A 185 -3.28 20.33 22.26
N GLN A 186 -4.02 20.79 21.23
CA GLN A 186 -4.93 21.94 21.33
C GLN A 186 -6.36 21.45 21.59
N PRO A 187 -6.88 21.55 22.84
CA PRO A 187 -8.08 20.81 23.27
C PRO A 187 -9.39 21.31 22.68
N GLN A 188 -9.47 22.57 22.24
CA GLN A 188 -10.69 23.18 21.72
C GLN A 188 -10.58 23.62 20.26
N LEU A 189 -9.44 23.41 19.61
CA LEU A 189 -9.20 23.88 18.23
C LEU A 189 -10.07 23.09 17.24
N VAL A 190 -10.90 23.81 16.49
CA VAL A 190 -11.86 23.24 15.53
C VAL A 190 -11.43 23.49 14.08
N ASP A 191 -10.91 24.69 13.81
CA ASP A 191 -10.76 25.19 12.45
C ASP A 191 -9.44 25.96 12.26
N VAL A 192 -8.60 25.49 11.35
CA VAL A 192 -7.38 26.18 10.91
C VAL A 192 -7.47 26.43 9.42
N LYS A 193 -7.69 27.69 9.04
CA LYS A 193 -7.89 28.12 7.66
C LYS A 193 -6.58 28.57 7.03
N THR A 194 -6.22 27.94 5.90
CA THR A 194 -5.08 28.33 5.09
C THR A 194 -5.53 28.77 3.69
N SER A 195 -4.60 29.29 2.91
CA SER A 195 -4.78 29.50 1.47
C SER A 195 -4.96 28.16 0.73
N GLY A 196 -5.39 28.23 -0.52
CA GLY A 196 -5.27 27.10 -1.44
C GLY A 196 -3.82 26.89 -1.91
N TYR A 197 -3.58 25.83 -2.69
CA TYR A 197 -2.25 25.39 -3.10
C TYR A 197 -1.38 26.50 -3.75
N THR A 198 -1.98 27.42 -4.48
CA THR A 198 -1.25 28.54 -5.08
C THR A 198 -0.65 29.51 -4.07
N GLY A 199 -1.22 29.59 -2.87
CA GLY A 199 -0.75 30.42 -1.77
C GLY A 199 0.16 29.69 -0.77
N LEU A 200 0.37 28.38 -0.93
CA LEU A 200 1.16 27.52 -0.02
C LEU A 200 2.46 27.00 -0.66
N ARG A 201 3.08 27.80 -1.54
CA ARG A 201 4.24 27.36 -2.35
C ARG A 201 5.50 27.04 -1.55
N LYS A 202 5.57 27.43 -0.29
CA LYS A 202 6.70 27.17 0.62
C LYS A 202 6.36 26.17 1.71
N LEU A 203 5.11 25.69 1.79
CA LEU A 203 4.68 24.76 2.83
C LEU A 203 5.31 23.39 2.60
N THR A 204 6.17 22.98 3.52
CA THR A 204 6.87 21.68 3.50
C THR A 204 6.36 20.71 4.55
N THR A 205 5.81 21.21 5.64
CA THR A 205 5.48 20.39 6.82
C THR A 205 4.09 20.71 7.35
N VAL A 206 3.29 19.67 7.54
CA VAL A 206 1.99 19.73 8.23
C VAL A 206 1.95 18.65 9.30
N ILE A 207 1.85 19.05 10.56
CA ILE A 207 1.72 18.18 11.73
C ILE A 207 0.47 18.57 12.49
N ALA A 208 -0.43 17.62 12.72
CA ALA A 208 -1.60 17.80 13.58
C ALA A 208 -1.75 16.57 14.47
N LYS A 209 -1.58 16.75 15.78
CA LYS A 209 -1.62 15.63 16.75
C LYS A 209 -2.48 15.97 17.95
N ASN A 210 -3.25 15.00 18.42
CA ASN A 210 -4.01 15.09 19.65
C ASN A 210 -4.93 16.33 19.72
N ASN A 211 -5.62 16.64 18.64
CA ASN A 211 -6.57 17.74 18.58
C ASN A 211 -8.00 17.18 18.52
N PRO A 212 -8.64 16.91 19.67
CA PRO A 212 -9.89 16.14 19.74
C PRO A 212 -11.09 16.83 19.09
N GLU A 213 -11.06 18.16 18.98
CA GLU A 213 -12.13 18.95 18.39
C GLU A 213 -11.86 19.33 16.93
N LEU A 214 -10.65 19.08 16.40
CA LEU A 214 -10.26 19.51 15.06
C LEU A 214 -11.12 18.86 13.98
N VAL A 215 -11.76 19.70 13.17
CA VAL A 215 -12.57 19.29 12.03
C VAL A 215 -11.90 19.70 10.72
N ASN A 216 -11.42 20.94 10.63
CA ASN A 216 -10.85 21.47 9.39
C ASN A 216 -9.42 21.94 9.60
N LEU A 217 -8.55 21.55 8.66
CA LEU A 217 -7.18 22.02 8.55
C LEU A 217 -6.82 22.13 7.07
N GLY A 218 -6.57 23.34 6.59
CA GLY A 218 -6.19 23.58 5.21
C GLY A 218 -7.06 24.60 4.50
N GLN A 219 -7.30 24.41 3.20
CA GLN A 219 -8.02 25.37 2.38
C GLN A 219 -9.41 25.67 2.93
N TYR A 220 -9.65 26.92 3.20
CA TYR A 220 -10.86 27.45 3.85
C TYR A 220 -12.19 26.99 3.23
N THR A 221 -12.26 26.85 1.89
CA THR A 221 -13.49 26.47 1.18
C THR A 221 -13.78 24.99 1.18
N ILE A 222 -12.82 24.17 1.60
CA ILE A 222 -12.91 22.71 1.60
C ILE A 222 -12.85 22.23 3.04
N ARG A 223 -13.90 21.54 3.46
CA ARG A 223 -13.97 20.99 4.83
C ARG A 223 -13.06 19.79 5.00
N ASN A 224 -12.59 19.61 6.22
CA ASN A 224 -11.67 18.57 6.68
C ASN A 224 -10.19 18.90 6.42
N VAL A 225 -9.32 17.89 6.32
CA VAL A 225 -7.88 18.10 6.06
C VAL A 225 -7.64 18.10 4.55
N TYR A 226 -7.21 19.24 4.03
CA TYR A 226 -7.05 19.39 2.58
C TYR A 226 -5.77 20.16 2.20
N PHE A 227 -4.80 19.43 1.67
CA PHE A 227 -3.54 19.96 1.13
C PHE A 227 -3.17 19.34 -0.23
N SER A 228 -4.15 19.13 -1.09
CA SER A 228 -3.89 18.63 -2.44
C SER A 228 -3.16 19.67 -3.31
N GLN A 229 -2.25 19.23 -4.17
CA GLN A 229 -1.48 20.02 -5.12
C GLN A 229 -0.51 21.05 -4.49
N VAL A 230 -0.11 20.85 -3.24
CA VAL A 230 0.92 21.65 -2.58
C VAL A 230 2.29 21.01 -2.87
N ALA A 231 2.84 21.29 -4.04
CA ALA A 231 4.03 20.62 -4.59
C ALA A 231 5.29 20.67 -3.69
N SER A 232 5.36 21.62 -2.76
CA SER A 232 6.45 21.73 -1.78
C SER A 232 6.27 20.86 -0.53
N LEU A 233 5.07 20.27 -0.35
CA LEU A 233 4.74 19.51 0.87
C LEU A 233 5.42 18.13 0.84
N THR A 234 6.33 17.90 1.78
CA THR A 234 7.13 16.68 1.87
C THR A 234 6.84 15.86 3.12
N LYS A 235 6.35 16.51 4.20
CA LYS A 235 6.09 15.85 5.49
C LYS A 235 4.68 16.10 5.98
N VAL A 236 3.96 15.01 6.31
CA VAL A 236 2.61 15.08 6.91
C VAL A 236 2.50 14.10 8.08
N GLU A 237 2.05 14.59 9.24
CA GLU A 237 1.69 13.77 10.38
C GLU A 237 0.28 14.14 10.88
N LEU A 238 -0.66 13.23 10.76
CA LEU A 238 -2.05 13.36 11.23
C LEU A 238 -2.30 12.26 12.26
N VAL A 239 -2.37 12.60 13.54
CA VAL A 239 -2.42 11.61 14.61
C VAL A 239 -3.50 11.97 15.62
N ASN A 240 -4.36 11.01 15.94
CA ASN A 240 -5.42 11.16 16.94
C ASN A 240 -6.31 12.39 16.69
N LEU A 241 -6.99 12.38 15.55
CA LEU A 241 -7.91 13.43 15.10
C LEU A 241 -9.33 12.85 14.93
N PRO A 242 -10.06 12.57 16.00
CA PRO A 242 -11.27 11.77 15.97
C PRO A 242 -12.46 12.42 15.26
N LYS A 243 -12.42 13.73 14.99
CA LYS A 243 -13.48 14.46 14.27
C LYS A 243 -13.18 14.70 12.79
N VAL A 244 -11.96 14.45 12.34
CA VAL A 244 -11.62 14.49 10.92
C VAL A 244 -12.29 13.32 10.21
N ARG A 245 -12.99 13.57 9.10
CA ARG A 245 -13.72 12.58 8.31
C ARG A 245 -13.21 12.43 6.90
N LYS A 246 -12.48 13.41 6.40
CA LYS A 246 -11.89 13.39 5.06
C LYS A 246 -10.48 13.97 5.09
N VAL A 247 -9.60 13.35 4.35
CA VAL A 247 -8.24 13.79 4.12
C VAL A 247 -8.00 13.78 2.62
N ASN A 248 -7.35 14.81 2.08
CA ASN A 248 -6.83 14.79 0.72
C ASN A 248 -5.41 15.33 0.68
N LEU A 249 -4.48 14.48 0.29
CA LEU A 249 -3.04 14.75 0.23
C LEU A 249 -2.45 14.40 -1.15
N GLU A 250 -3.29 14.25 -2.18
CA GLU A 250 -2.84 13.94 -3.54
C GLU A 250 -1.99 15.05 -4.16
N ARG A 251 -1.12 14.67 -5.07
CA ARG A 251 -0.33 15.60 -5.91
C ARG A 251 0.56 16.52 -5.09
N ASN A 252 1.33 15.93 -4.20
CA ASN A 252 2.36 16.58 -3.42
C ASN A 252 3.73 15.90 -3.68
N SER A 253 4.73 16.21 -2.86
CA SER A 253 6.01 15.49 -2.84
C SER A 253 6.23 14.78 -1.50
N ILE A 254 5.14 14.23 -0.91
CA ILE A 254 5.20 13.62 0.41
C ILE A 254 6.05 12.35 0.36
N ASN A 255 7.10 12.33 1.18
CA ASN A 255 7.96 11.18 1.41
C ASN A 255 8.07 10.80 2.90
N GLU A 256 7.63 11.70 3.81
CA GLU A 256 7.47 11.42 5.24
C GLU A 256 5.98 11.53 5.60
N LEU A 257 5.33 10.38 5.80
CA LEU A 257 3.90 10.31 6.15
C LEU A 257 3.71 9.60 7.49
N LYS A 258 2.76 10.09 8.28
CA LYS A 258 2.16 9.36 9.40
C LYS A 258 0.67 9.69 9.50
N VAL A 259 -0.20 8.69 9.40
CA VAL A 259 -1.65 8.84 9.52
C VAL A 259 -2.18 7.76 10.44
N THR A 260 -2.53 8.12 11.66
CA THR A 260 -2.97 7.16 12.67
C THR A 260 -4.14 7.68 13.49
N ASP A 261 -5.01 6.78 13.95
CA ASP A 261 -6.14 7.08 14.83
C ASP A 261 -7.12 8.11 14.23
N LEU A 262 -7.50 7.93 12.98
CA LEU A 262 -8.50 8.73 12.27
C LEU A 262 -9.71 7.88 11.85
N ALA A 263 -10.90 8.49 11.86
CA ALA A 263 -12.14 7.83 11.43
C ALA A 263 -12.54 8.20 9.98
N ILE A 264 -11.59 8.10 9.06
CA ILE A 264 -11.77 8.38 7.63
C ILE A 264 -12.16 7.13 6.86
N GLU A 265 -12.90 7.28 5.74
CA GLU A 265 -13.28 6.18 4.85
C GLU A 265 -12.37 6.06 3.63
N ASP A 266 -11.83 7.19 3.17
CA ASP A 266 -10.94 7.27 2.01
C ASP A 266 -9.66 8.00 2.37
N LEU A 267 -8.52 7.50 1.89
CA LEU A 267 -7.21 8.15 2.05
C LEU A 267 -6.53 8.27 0.67
N PRO A 268 -6.76 9.38 -0.05
CA PRO A 268 -6.10 9.67 -1.31
C PRO A 268 -4.69 10.22 -1.07
N LEU A 269 -3.70 9.43 -1.46
CA LEU A 269 -2.26 9.70 -1.39
C LEU A 269 -1.59 9.59 -2.77
N GLY A 270 -2.36 9.54 -3.83
CA GLY A 270 -1.84 9.41 -5.20
C GLY A 270 -0.97 10.60 -5.62
N GLU A 271 -0.02 10.36 -6.54
CA GLU A 271 0.92 11.37 -7.05
C GLU A 271 1.75 12.02 -5.91
N ASN A 272 2.49 11.18 -5.15
CA ASN A 272 3.45 11.58 -4.11
C ASN A 272 4.79 10.84 -4.30
N GLU A 273 5.67 10.90 -3.30
CA GLU A 273 6.98 10.23 -3.30
C GLU A 273 7.08 9.15 -2.20
N LEU A 274 5.94 8.50 -1.88
CA LEU A 274 5.85 7.49 -0.84
C LEU A 274 6.53 6.18 -1.27
N THR A 275 7.18 5.52 -0.32
CA THR A 275 7.80 4.20 -0.46
C THR A 275 7.03 3.14 0.35
N ASP A 276 7.50 1.91 0.37
CA ASP A 276 6.88 0.77 1.04
C ASP A 276 6.61 1.01 2.53
N THR A 277 7.39 1.88 3.17
CA THR A 277 7.19 2.28 4.58
C THR A 277 5.85 2.95 4.86
N VAL A 278 5.08 3.29 3.81
CA VAL A 278 3.73 3.87 3.97
C VAL A 278 2.81 2.94 4.75
N PHE A 279 2.92 1.63 4.57
CA PHE A 279 2.09 0.65 5.27
C PHE A 279 2.36 0.62 6.78
N ASP A 280 3.61 0.82 7.21
CA ASP A 280 3.98 0.94 8.63
C ASP A 280 3.46 2.24 9.27
N ASN A 281 3.23 3.27 8.47
CA ASN A 281 2.88 4.61 8.91
C ASN A 281 1.38 4.94 8.84
N ILE A 282 0.56 4.02 8.30
CA ILE A 282 -0.90 4.10 8.26
C ILE A 282 -1.46 3.07 9.24
N GLN A 283 -1.89 3.53 10.44
CA GLN A 283 -2.27 2.63 11.51
C GLN A 283 -3.59 3.06 12.16
N ASN A 284 -4.35 2.08 12.66
CA ASN A 284 -5.59 2.28 13.38
C ASN A 284 -6.58 3.21 12.65
N LEU A 285 -6.90 2.86 11.42
CA LEU A 285 -7.91 3.52 10.58
C LEU A 285 -9.14 2.59 10.41
N PRO A 286 -9.97 2.45 11.44
CA PRO A 286 -10.99 1.40 11.50
C PRO A 286 -12.11 1.54 10.47
N ASN A 287 -12.28 2.70 9.86
CA ASN A 287 -13.31 2.94 8.86
C ASN A 287 -12.78 3.01 7.43
N LEU A 288 -11.45 2.88 7.24
CA LEU A 288 -10.85 3.03 5.92
C LEU A 288 -11.31 1.92 4.98
N LYS A 289 -11.89 2.32 3.84
CA LYS A 289 -12.36 1.44 2.76
C LYS A 289 -11.48 1.54 1.53
N THR A 290 -10.99 2.75 1.23
CA THR A 290 -10.19 3.01 0.04
C THR A 290 -8.85 3.64 0.40
N LEU A 291 -7.76 3.01 -0.03
CA LEU A 291 -6.40 3.54 0.04
C LEU A 291 -5.88 3.74 -1.38
N ASP A 292 -5.61 4.98 -1.77
CA ASP A 292 -5.01 5.30 -3.06
C ASP A 292 -3.54 5.69 -2.91
N LEU A 293 -2.67 4.81 -3.37
CA LEU A 293 -1.22 4.96 -3.41
C LEU A 293 -0.69 5.02 -4.85
N SER A 294 -1.55 5.33 -5.82
CA SER A 294 -1.14 5.41 -7.22
C SER A 294 -0.06 6.47 -7.46
N LYS A 295 0.81 6.24 -8.44
CA LYS A 295 1.89 7.18 -8.81
C LYS A 295 2.78 7.58 -7.62
N ASN A 296 3.27 6.59 -6.90
CA ASN A 296 4.25 6.72 -5.85
C ASN A 296 5.54 5.95 -6.22
N GLN A 297 6.38 5.62 -5.25
CA GLN A 297 7.67 4.95 -5.45
C GLN A 297 7.70 3.59 -4.74
N LEU A 298 6.57 2.87 -4.73
CA LEU A 298 6.48 1.54 -4.12
C LEU A 298 7.30 0.52 -4.92
N GLU A 299 8.08 -0.30 -4.22
CA GLU A 299 8.78 -1.46 -4.76
C GLU A 299 8.12 -2.77 -4.31
N GLU A 300 7.62 -2.82 -3.08
CA GLU A 300 6.92 -3.98 -2.51
C GLU A 300 5.59 -3.55 -1.89
N VAL A 301 4.55 -4.27 -2.19
CA VAL A 301 3.22 -4.11 -1.60
C VAL A 301 2.93 -5.36 -0.78
N VAL A 302 3.03 -5.24 0.53
CA VAL A 302 2.79 -6.33 1.46
C VAL A 302 1.68 -5.94 2.42
N LEU A 303 0.58 -6.68 2.37
CA LEU A 303 -0.51 -6.63 3.35
C LEU A 303 -0.66 -8.01 3.96
N ASP A 304 -0.48 -8.12 5.26
CA ASP A 304 -0.60 -9.37 5.99
C ASP A 304 -1.59 -9.27 7.17
N LYS A 305 -1.55 -10.22 8.06
CA LYS A 305 -2.45 -10.29 9.20
C LYS A 305 -2.33 -9.08 10.15
N THR A 306 -1.13 -8.46 10.24
CA THR A 306 -0.93 -7.30 11.14
C THR A 306 -1.62 -6.05 10.58
N ASP A 307 -1.74 -5.94 9.26
CA ASP A 307 -2.45 -4.83 8.61
C ASP A 307 -3.95 -4.90 8.81
N VAL A 308 -4.51 -6.10 9.01
CA VAL A 308 -5.95 -6.26 9.33
C VAL A 308 -6.33 -5.57 10.64
N GLU A 309 -5.45 -5.56 11.63
CA GLU A 309 -5.70 -4.86 12.89
C GLU A 309 -5.72 -3.34 12.68
N ASN A 310 -4.92 -2.83 11.76
CA ASN A 310 -4.81 -1.41 11.44
C ASN A 310 -5.87 -0.93 10.44
N LEU A 311 -6.23 -1.77 9.46
CA LEU A 311 -7.10 -1.44 8.32
C LEU A 311 -8.22 -2.50 8.15
N PRO A 312 -9.04 -2.79 9.18
CA PRO A 312 -9.95 -3.95 9.20
C PRO A 312 -11.04 -3.92 8.13
N ASN A 313 -11.34 -2.76 7.58
CA ASN A 313 -12.40 -2.56 6.57
C ASN A 313 -11.86 -2.17 5.20
N LEU A 314 -10.56 -2.33 4.93
CA LEU A 314 -9.98 -1.98 3.64
C LEU A 314 -10.58 -2.88 2.53
N MET A 315 -11.24 -2.23 1.55
CA MET A 315 -11.89 -2.90 0.42
C MET A 315 -11.15 -2.68 -0.89
N THR A 316 -10.57 -1.51 -1.08
CA THR A 316 -9.89 -1.13 -2.32
C THR A 316 -8.50 -0.58 -2.04
N LEU A 317 -7.50 -1.18 -2.66
CA LEU A 317 -6.12 -0.70 -2.71
C LEU A 317 -5.77 -0.33 -4.15
N ASN A 318 -5.45 0.93 -4.41
CA ASN A 318 -4.98 1.39 -5.71
C ASN A 318 -3.46 1.64 -5.68
N ILE A 319 -2.72 0.84 -6.43
CA ILE A 319 -1.25 0.92 -6.55
C ILE A 319 -0.79 1.15 -8.00
N GLN A 320 -1.68 1.67 -8.84
CA GLN A 320 -1.36 1.93 -10.25
C GLN A 320 -0.19 2.91 -10.40
N GLN A 321 0.58 2.76 -11.47
CA GLN A 321 1.69 3.65 -11.81
C GLN A 321 2.78 3.78 -10.73
N ASN A 322 2.99 2.72 -9.94
CA ASN A 322 4.21 2.50 -9.18
C ASN A 322 5.11 1.59 -10.02
N LEU A 323 5.99 2.20 -10.81
CA LEU A 323 6.71 1.52 -11.90
C LEU A 323 7.81 0.55 -11.41
N ALA A 324 8.18 0.65 -10.15
CA ALA A 324 9.24 -0.15 -9.53
C ALA A 324 8.71 -1.38 -8.77
N ILE A 325 7.40 -1.64 -8.75
CA ILE A 325 6.83 -2.77 -8.00
C ILE A 325 7.41 -4.10 -8.49
N LYS A 326 8.00 -4.84 -7.55
CA LYS A 326 8.58 -6.18 -7.72
C LYS A 326 7.71 -7.27 -7.11
N LEU A 327 7.02 -6.94 -6.02
CA LEU A 327 6.23 -7.86 -5.21
C LEU A 327 4.84 -7.27 -4.91
N ILE A 328 3.81 -8.06 -5.17
CA ILE A 328 2.46 -7.85 -4.64
C ILE A 328 2.12 -9.05 -3.78
N ASN A 329 1.97 -8.86 -2.49
CA ASN A 329 1.63 -9.89 -1.52
C ASN A 329 0.48 -9.43 -0.63
N VAL A 330 -0.70 -9.98 -0.84
CA VAL A 330 -1.92 -9.66 -0.08
C VAL A 330 -2.47 -10.94 0.55
N GLN A 331 -2.39 -11.04 1.88
CA GLN A 331 -2.78 -12.22 2.62
C GLN A 331 -3.70 -11.88 3.79
N ASP A 332 -4.65 -12.78 4.04
CA ASP A 332 -5.52 -12.76 5.21
C ASP A 332 -6.34 -11.46 5.37
N GLN A 333 -6.65 -10.76 4.25
CA GLN A 333 -7.41 -9.50 4.23
C GLN A 333 -8.91 -9.79 4.10
N PRO A 334 -9.73 -9.68 5.19
CA PRO A 334 -11.09 -10.21 5.21
C PRO A 334 -12.08 -9.41 4.37
N GLN A 335 -11.82 -8.14 4.11
CA GLN A 335 -12.74 -7.24 3.39
C GLN A 335 -12.20 -6.78 2.02
N LEU A 336 -10.97 -7.16 1.67
CA LEU A 336 -10.33 -6.69 0.44
C LEU A 336 -11.03 -7.27 -0.79
N VAL A 337 -11.52 -6.39 -1.67
CA VAL A 337 -12.26 -6.72 -2.90
C VAL A 337 -11.44 -6.45 -4.14
N ASP A 338 -10.78 -5.30 -4.18
CA ASP A 338 -10.04 -4.81 -5.34
C ASP A 338 -8.60 -4.44 -5.00
N VAL A 339 -7.64 -5.00 -5.71
CA VAL A 339 -6.25 -4.52 -5.79
C VAL A 339 -5.98 -4.07 -7.22
N LYS A 340 -5.89 -2.76 -7.44
CA LYS A 340 -5.74 -2.14 -8.76
C LYS A 340 -4.27 -1.91 -9.09
N THR A 341 -3.77 -2.58 -10.12
CA THR A 341 -2.42 -2.38 -10.66
C THR A 341 -2.45 -1.65 -12.00
N SER A 342 -1.30 -1.27 -12.51
CA SER A 342 -1.12 -0.80 -13.88
C SER A 342 -1.33 -1.91 -14.92
N ASP A 343 -1.28 -1.54 -16.19
CA ASP A 343 -1.22 -2.51 -17.28
C ASP A 343 0.18 -3.18 -17.38
N TYR A 344 0.31 -4.20 -18.23
CA TYR A 344 1.53 -5.00 -18.35
C TYR A 344 2.78 -4.18 -18.73
N LYS A 345 2.61 -3.04 -19.42
CA LYS A 345 3.75 -2.21 -19.87
C LYS A 345 4.42 -1.51 -18.70
N GLU A 346 3.64 -1.17 -17.68
CA GLU A 346 4.11 -0.48 -16.48
C GLU A 346 4.54 -1.45 -15.36
N LEU A 347 4.26 -2.76 -15.50
CA LEU A 347 4.63 -3.80 -14.55
C LEU A 347 5.95 -4.52 -14.90
N SER A 348 6.86 -3.85 -15.59
CA SER A 348 8.09 -4.47 -16.08
C SER A 348 9.07 -4.95 -15.00
N ALA A 349 8.90 -4.52 -13.76
CA ALA A 349 9.69 -4.96 -12.61
C ALA A 349 9.01 -6.08 -11.80
N LEU A 350 7.71 -6.34 -11.99
CA LEU A 350 6.93 -7.27 -11.17
C LEU A 350 7.37 -8.72 -11.39
N THR A 351 7.90 -9.33 -10.35
CA THR A 351 8.37 -10.72 -10.38
C THR A 351 7.45 -11.68 -9.61
N THR A 352 6.73 -11.18 -8.61
CA THR A 352 6.01 -12.04 -7.67
C THR A 352 4.62 -11.49 -7.36
N VAL A 353 3.60 -12.36 -7.47
CA VAL A 353 2.22 -12.09 -7.04
C VAL A 353 1.76 -13.19 -6.10
N ILE A 354 1.37 -12.82 -4.89
CA ILE A 354 0.83 -13.70 -3.86
C ILE A 354 -0.50 -13.15 -3.38
N ALA A 355 -1.56 -13.95 -3.45
CA ALA A 355 -2.86 -13.64 -2.87
C ALA A 355 -3.40 -14.88 -2.15
N LYS A 356 -3.55 -14.79 -0.83
CA LYS A 356 -3.98 -15.93 0.00
C LYS A 356 -5.03 -15.53 1.01
N ASN A 357 -6.02 -16.40 1.20
CA ASN A 357 -7.03 -16.26 2.24
C ASN A 357 -7.77 -14.92 2.21
N ASN A 358 -8.12 -14.44 1.02
CA ASN A 358 -8.89 -13.20 0.85
C ASN A 358 -10.31 -13.55 0.41
N PRO A 359 -11.26 -13.76 1.33
CA PRO A 359 -12.59 -14.32 1.01
C PRO A 359 -13.46 -13.40 0.16
N GLU A 360 -13.21 -12.10 0.21
CA GLU A 360 -13.96 -11.11 -0.56
C GLU A 360 -13.26 -10.68 -1.86
N LEU A 361 -12.00 -11.10 -2.09
CA LEU A 361 -11.23 -10.66 -3.25
C LEU A 361 -11.88 -11.11 -4.55
N VAL A 362 -12.19 -10.12 -5.41
CA VAL A 362 -12.72 -10.33 -6.75
C VAL A 362 -11.67 -9.99 -7.80
N ASN A 363 -11.03 -8.83 -7.67
CA ASN A 363 -10.11 -8.32 -8.68
C ASN A 363 -8.70 -8.11 -8.11
N LEU A 364 -7.71 -8.59 -8.86
CA LEU A 364 -6.29 -8.35 -8.60
C LEU A 364 -5.60 -8.17 -9.95
N GLY A 365 -5.17 -6.96 -10.26
CA GLY A 365 -4.53 -6.64 -11.52
C GLY A 365 -5.07 -5.37 -12.19
N TYR A 366 -5.01 -5.30 -13.51
CA TYR A 366 -5.43 -4.14 -14.27
C TYR A 366 -6.96 -3.93 -14.19
N PRO A 367 -7.46 -2.77 -13.73
CA PRO A 367 -8.86 -2.63 -13.32
C PRO A 367 -9.91 -2.72 -14.44
N ILE A 368 -9.51 -2.59 -15.71
CA ILE A 368 -10.42 -2.79 -16.85
C ILE A 368 -10.66 -4.29 -17.10
N MET A 369 -9.72 -5.13 -16.70
CA MET A 369 -9.82 -6.58 -16.78
C MET A 369 -10.35 -7.12 -15.45
N GLN A 370 -11.50 -7.73 -15.48
CA GLN A 370 -12.12 -8.27 -14.27
C GLN A 370 -11.40 -9.53 -13.78
N ASN A 371 -11.35 -9.71 -12.47
CA ASN A 371 -10.76 -10.83 -11.75
C ASN A 371 -9.21 -10.76 -11.66
N VAL A 372 -8.49 -11.89 -11.66
CA VAL A 372 -7.01 -11.90 -11.57
C VAL A 372 -6.43 -11.83 -12.97
N TYR A 373 -5.73 -10.75 -13.27
CA TYR A 373 -5.24 -10.50 -14.62
C TYR A 373 -3.81 -9.98 -14.65
N PHE A 374 -2.86 -10.85 -15.04
CA PHE A 374 -1.45 -10.55 -15.26
C PHE A 374 -0.96 -11.14 -16.59
N TYR A 375 -1.63 -10.77 -17.68
CA TYR A 375 -1.28 -11.20 -19.04
C TYR A 375 -0.09 -10.39 -19.57
N LEU A 376 0.91 -11.08 -20.16
CA LEU A 376 2.07 -10.46 -20.81
C LEU A 376 2.95 -9.62 -19.86
N VAL A 377 3.05 -9.98 -18.59
CA VAL A 377 3.99 -9.41 -17.62
C VAL A 377 5.28 -10.24 -17.65
N ALA A 378 6.16 -9.95 -18.60
CA ALA A 378 7.30 -10.81 -18.94
C ALA A 378 8.30 -11.06 -17.78
N SER A 379 8.32 -10.20 -16.79
CA SER A 379 9.15 -10.33 -15.56
C SER A 379 8.54 -11.26 -14.51
N LEU A 380 7.25 -11.61 -14.63
CA LEU A 380 6.53 -12.37 -13.61
C LEU A 380 6.96 -13.85 -13.63
N THR A 381 7.61 -14.29 -12.56
CA THR A 381 8.15 -15.64 -12.40
C THR A 381 7.45 -16.47 -11.35
N LYS A 382 6.82 -15.82 -10.35
CA LYS A 382 6.17 -16.51 -9.25
C LYS A 382 4.72 -16.03 -9.03
N VAL A 383 3.79 -16.98 -8.96
CA VAL A 383 2.37 -16.69 -8.66
C VAL A 383 1.83 -17.70 -7.65
N GLU A 384 1.21 -17.19 -6.57
CA GLU A 384 0.48 -17.99 -5.60
C GLU A 384 -0.94 -17.42 -5.41
N LEU A 385 -1.95 -18.16 -5.82
CA LEU A 385 -3.38 -17.84 -5.65
C LEU A 385 -4.04 -18.95 -4.81
N VAL A 386 -4.34 -18.66 -3.57
CA VAL A 386 -4.79 -19.68 -2.61
C VAL A 386 -6.01 -19.22 -1.83
N ASN A 387 -7.06 -20.03 -1.83
CA ASN A 387 -8.28 -19.77 -1.09
C ASN A 387 -8.90 -18.40 -1.41
N LEU A 388 -9.28 -18.23 -2.68
CA LEU A 388 -9.90 -17.03 -3.23
C LEU A 388 -11.31 -17.37 -3.79
N PRO A 389 -12.30 -17.60 -2.95
CA PRO A 389 -13.57 -18.19 -3.35
C PRO A 389 -14.45 -17.31 -4.26
N LYS A 390 -14.17 -16.02 -4.36
CA LYS A 390 -14.89 -15.08 -5.25
C LYS A 390 -14.22 -14.83 -6.58
N VAL A 391 -12.98 -15.23 -6.76
CA VAL A 391 -12.30 -15.17 -8.06
C VAL A 391 -12.95 -16.17 -9.03
N ARG A 392 -13.34 -15.72 -10.22
CA ARG A 392 -14.00 -16.53 -11.25
C ARG A 392 -13.18 -16.68 -12.52
N LYS A 393 -12.25 -15.79 -12.75
CA LYS A 393 -11.36 -15.79 -13.93
C LYS A 393 -9.94 -15.47 -13.51
N VAL A 394 -9.02 -16.17 -14.13
CA VAL A 394 -7.58 -15.95 -13.98
C VAL A 394 -6.99 -15.90 -15.38
N ASN A 395 -6.11 -14.96 -15.67
CA ASN A 395 -5.29 -14.98 -16.87
C ASN A 395 -3.83 -14.69 -16.50
N LEU A 396 -2.98 -15.69 -16.74
CA LEU A 396 -1.54 -15.68 -16.46
C LEU A 396 -0.72 -16.06 -17.69
N GLU A 397 -1.29 -15.99 -18.90
CA GLU A 397 -0.58 -16.31 -20.15
C GLU A 397 0.53 -15.30 -20.44
N ARG A 398 1.55 -15.77 -21.17
CA ARG A 398 2.66 -14.95 -21.71
C ARG A 398 3.46 -14.25 -20.62
N ASN A 399 3.84 -15.01 -19.62
CA ASN A 399 4.76 -14.59 -18.57
C ASN A 399 6.02 -15.49 -18.59
N SER A 400 6.84 -15.40 -17.56
CA SER A 400 7.97 -16.30 -17.31
C SER A 400 7.76 -17.15 -16.07
N ILE A 401 6.50 -17.52 -15.78
CA ILE A 401 6.15 -18.22 -14.54
C ILE A 401 6.79 -19.62 -14.53
N ASN A 402 7.61 -19.86 -13.50
CA ASN A 402 8.21 -21.16 -13.21
C ASN A 402 7.88 -21.65 -11.79
N GLU A 403 7.40 -20.76 -10.92
CA GLU A 403 6.85 -21.10 -9.60
C GLU A 403 5.37 -20.75 -9.56
N LEU A 404 4.50 -21.76 -9.59
CA LEU A 404 3.05 -21.59 -9.56
C LEU A 404 2.44 -22.32 -8.38
N LYS A 405 1.42 -21.71 -7.73
CA LYS A 405 0.49 -22.39 -6.85
C LYS A 405 -0.91 -21.83 -7.04
N VAL A 406 -1.87 -22.65 -7.45
CA VAL A 406 -3.27 -22.27 -7.65
C VAL A 406 -4.17 -23.31 -6.97
N THR A 407 -4.73 -22.95 -5.82
CA THR A 407 -5.53 -23.88 -5.03
C THR A 407 -6.79 -23.23 -4.44
N ASP A 408 -7.86 -23.99 -4.31
CA ASP A 408 -9.10 -23.54 -3.68
C ASP A 408 -9.76 -22.34 -4.39
N LEU A 409 -9.82 -22.38 -5.72
CA LEU A 409 -10.50 -21.39 -6.55
C LEU A 409 -11.69 -22.01 -7.30
N ALA A 410 -12.73 -21.18 -7.54
CA ALA A 410 -13.94 -21.60 -8.27
C ALA A 410 -13.93 -21.14 -9.74
N ILE A 411 -12.80 -21.30 -10.43
CA ILE A 411 -12.59 -20.92 -11.83
C ILE A 411 -13.00 -22.05 -12.79
N GLU A 412 -13.43 -21.72 -14.02
CA GLU A 412 -13.74 -22.69 -15.07
C GLU A 412 -12.58 -22.90 -16.04
N ASP A 413 -11.80 -21.86 -16.29
CA ASP A 413 -10.66 -21.86 -17.20
C ASP A 413 -9.41 -21.36 -16.50
N LEU A 414 -8.26 -22.01 -16.75
CA LEU A 414 -6.96 -21.61 -16.24
C LEU A 414 -5.97 -21.51 -17.40
N PRO A 415 -5.85 -20.35 -18.05
CA PRO A 415 -4.88 -20.10 -19.09
C PRO A 415 -3.49 -19.80 -18.52
N LEU A 416 -2.56 -20.74 -18.74
CA LEU A 416 -1.16 -20.72 -18.34
C LEU A 416 -0.21 -20.85 -19.53
N GLY A 417 -0.71 -20.69 -20.74
CA GLY A 417 0.10 -20.82 -21.96
C GLY A 417 1.22 -19.78 -22.07
N GLU A 418 2.31 -20.13 -22.76
CA GLU A 418 3.48 -19.26 -22.94
C GLU A 418 4.11 -18.83 -21.59
N ASN A 419 4.51 -19.84 -20.78
CA ASN A 419 5.23 -19.67 -19.51
C ASN A 419 6.45 -20.62 -19.45
N GLU A 420 7.06 -20.77 -18.28
CA GLU A 420 8.22 -21.64 -18.05
C GLU A 420 7.90 -22.79 -17.08
N LEU A 421 6.63 -23.23 -17.07
CA LEU A 421 6.15 -24.28 -16.17
C LEU A 421 6.71 -25.65 -16.54
N THR A 422 7.01 -26.46 -15.53
CA THR A 422 7.45 -27.86 -15.65
C THR A 422 6.37 -28.80 -15.15
N ASP A 423 6.65 -30.10 -15.14
CA ASP A 423 5.72 -31.18 -14.73
C ASP A 423 5.16 -30.98 -13.32
N THR A 424 5.87 -30.26 -12.44
CA THR A 424 5.42 -29.91 -11.08
C THR A 424 4.14 -29.07 -11.04
N VAL A 425 3.71 -28.52 -12.19
CA VAL A 425 2.46 -27.75 -12.29
C VAL A 425 1.25 -28.58 -11.83
N PHE A 426 1.22 -29.87 -12.11
CA PHE A 426 0.11 -30.75 -11.71
C PHE A 426 0.02 -30.93 -10.19
N ASP A 427 1.14 -30.93 -9.48
CA ASP A 427 1.18 -30.97 -8.01
C ASP A 427 0.73 -29.64 -7.36
N ASN A 428 0.83 -28.53 -8.09
CA ASN A 428 0.59 -27.17 -7.59
C ASN A 428 -0.79 -26.60 -7.97
N ILE A 429 -1.56 -27.34 -8.79
CA ILE A 429 -2.95 -27.00 -9.13
C ILE A 429 -3.86 -27.96 -8.40
N GLN A 430 -4.50 -27.51 -7.31
CA GLN A 430 -5.27 -28.38 -6.43
C GLN A 430 -6.62 -27.78 -6.07
N ASN A 431 -7.60 -28.66 -5.85
CA ASN A 431 -8.95 -28.29 -5.41
C ASN A 431 -9.59 -27.17 -6.26
N LEU A 432 -9.65 -27.40 -7.58
CA LEU A 432 -10.33 -26.54 -8.56
C LEU A 432 -11.60 -27.25 -9.07
N PRO A 433 -12.67 -27.29 -8.28
CA PRO A 433 -13.82 -28.15 -8.55
C PRO A 433 -14.62 -27.78 -9.80
N ASN A 434 -14.47 -26.57 -10.31
CA ASN A 434 -15.19 -26.10 -11.49
C ASN A 434 -14.34 -26.05 -12.76
N LEU A 435 -13.04 -26.36 -12.65
CA LEU A 435 -12.12 -26.25 -13.78
C LEU A 435 -12.50 -27.21 -14.91
N LYS A 436 -12.75 -26.65 -16.09
CA LYS A 436 -13.08 -27.36 -17.32
C LYS A 436 -11.92 -27.34 -18.33
N THR A 437 -11.20 -26.22 -18.39
CA THR A 437 -10.10 -26.03 -19.35
C THR A 437 -8.81 -25.66 -18.62
N LEU A 438 -7.75 -26.45 -18.85
CA LEU A 438 -6.39 -26.15 -18.44
C LEU A 438 -5.52 -25.96 -19.67
N ASP A 439 -4.99 -24.76 -19.86
CA ASP A 439 -4.06 -24.47 -20.96
C ASP A 439 -2.62 -24.35 -20.45
N LEU A 440 -1.81 -25.33 -20.78
CA LEU A 440 -0.38 -25.42 -20.49
C LEU A 440 0.47 -25.37 -21.77
N SER A 441 -0.08 -24.86 -22.86
CA SER A 441 0.66 -24.77 -24.12
C SER A 441 1.90 -23.89 -24.01
N LYS A 442 2.94 -24.21 -24.79
CA LYS A 442 4.21 -23.45 -24.84
C LYS A 442 4.85 -23.28 -23.43
N ASN A 443 4.98 -24.38 -22.73
CA ASN A 443 5.70 -24.48 -21.47
C ASN A 443 6.90 -25.43 -21.60
N GLN A 444 7.43 -25.93 -20.50
CA GLN A 444 8.62 -26.80 -20.46
C GLN A 444 8.28 -28.19 -19.91
N LEU A 445 7.09 -28.71 -20.22
CA LEU A 445 6.67 -30.03 -19.76
C LEU A 445 7.48 -31.13 -20.44
N GLU A 446 7.96 -32.11 -19.68
CA GLU A 446 8.57 -33.35 -20.13
C GLU A 446 7.65 -34.56 -20.00
N GLU A 447 6.88 -34.60 -18.92
CA GLU A 447 5.92 -35.66 -18.61
C GLU A 447 4.56 -35.07 -18.26
N VAL A 448 3.52 -35.53 -18.90
CA VAL A 448 2.12 -35.20 -18.60
C VAL A 448 1.48 -36.43 -18.00
N VAL A 449 1.28 -36.41 -16.69
CA VAL A 449 0.68 -37.53 -15.95
C VAL A 449 -0.55 -37.02 -15.20
N LEU A 450 -1.71 -37.51 -15.62
CA LEU A 450 -2.98 -37.35 -14.89
C LEU A 450 -3.47 -38.73 -14.48
N ASP A 451 -3.62 -38.94 -13.19
CA ASP A 451 -4.08 -40.19 -12.64
C ASP A 451 -5.29 -40.00 -11.70
N LYS A 452 -5.61 -41.01 -10.93
CA LYS A 452 -6.78 -40.97 -10.02
C LYS A 452 -6.68 -39.88 -8.96
N THR A 453 -5.48 -39.47 -8.54
CA THR A 453 -5.32 -38.43 -7.52
C THR A 453 -5.67 -37.05 -8.07
N ASP A 454 -5.45 -36.83 -9.36
CA ASP A 454 -5.80 -35.57 -10.03
C ASP A 454 -7.31 -35.39 -10.17
N VAL A 455 -8.09 -36.48 -10.20
CA VAL A 455 -9.56 -36.40 -10.24
C VAL A 455 -10.13 -35.75 -8.98
N GLU A 456 -9.51 -35.93 -7.84
CA GLU A 456 -9.95 -35.27 -6.60
C GLU A 456 -9.71 -33.76 -6.65
N ASN A 457 -8.64 -33.34 -7.32
CA ASN A 457 -8.26 -31.92 -7.48
C ASN A 457 -8.99 -31.23 -8.65
N LEU A 458 -9.21 -31.94 -9.76
CA LEU A 458 -9.74 -31.42 -11.04
C LEU A 458 -10.92 -32.27 -11.55
N PRO A 459 -12.00 -32.47 -10.75
CA PRO A 459 -13.04 -33.46 -11.05
C PRO A 459 -13.83 -33.18 -12.35
N ASN A 460 -13.82 -31.98 -12.84
CA ASN A 460 -14.59 -31.55 -14.01
C ASN A 460 -13.69 -31.18 -15.22
N LEU A 461 -12.40 -31.52 -15.18
CA LEU A 461 -11.48 -31.21 -16.27
C LEU A 461 -11.92 -31.91 -17.57
N MET A 462 -12.25 -31.12 -18.60
CA MET A 462 -12.70 -31.58 -19.90
C MET A 462 -11.64 -31.41 -21.00
N THR A 463 -10.88 -30.34 -20.94
CA THR A 463 -9.87 -30.01 -21.95
C THR A 463 -8.52 -29.72 -21.32
N LEU A 464 -7.51 -30.45 -21.75
CA LEU A 464 -6.10 -30.20 -21.45
C LEU A 464 -5.36 -29.79 -22.74
N ASN A 465 -4.81 -28.60 -22.79
CA ASN A 465 -3.98 -28.14 -23.90
C ASN A 465 -2.50 -28.16 -23.52
N ILE A 466 -1.73 -29.02 -24.16
CA ILE A 466 -0.28 -29.17 -23.94
C ILE A 466 0.52 -28.95 -25.22
N GLN A 467 -0.03 -28.22 -26.18
CA GLN A 467 0.64 -27.92 -27.45
C GLN A 467 1.94 -27.16 -27.22
N GLN A 468 2.90 -27.37 -28.11
CA GLN A 468 4.20 -26.68 -28.14
C GLN A 468 5.03 -26.81 -26.84
N ASN A 469 4.85 -27.93 -26.11
CA ASN A 469 5.81 -28.39 -25.11
C ASN A 469 6.75 -29.37 -25.82
N LEU A 470 7.86 -28.87 -26.31
CA LEU A 470 8.73 -29.59 -27.25
C LEU A 470 9.52 -30.75 -26.64
N ALA A 471 9.60 -30.78 -25.31
CA ALA A 471 10.34 -31.79 -24.54
C ALA A 471 9.48 -32.97 -24.06
N ILE A 472 8.18 -33.03 -24.37
CA ILE A 472 7.29 -34.09 -23.89
C ILE A 472 7.76 -35.46 -24.33
N LYS A 473 8.03 -36.34 -23.37
CA LYS A 473 8.44 -37.75 -23.54
C LYS A 473 7.31 -38.72 -23.23
N LEU A 474 6.41 -38.35 -22.29
CA LEU A 474 5.32 -39.16 -21.79
C LEU A 474 4.01 -38.37 -21.76
N ILE A 475 2.96 -38.96 -22.33
CA ILE A 475 1.58 -38.57 -22.11
C ILE A 475 0.87 -39.76 -21.46
N ASN A 476 0.44 -39.59 -20.21
CA ASN A 476 -0.25 -40.61 -19.44
C ASN A 476 -1.51 -40.02 -18.80
N VAL A 477 -2.69 -40.33 -19.34
CA VAL A 477 -3.98 -39.85 -18.85
C VAL A 477 -4.87 -41.06 -18.49
N GLN A 478 -5.09 -41.25 -17.21
CA GLN A 478 -5.83 -42.40 -16.70
C GLN A 478 -6.91 -41.99 -15.71
N ASP A 479 -8.02 -42.71 -15.77
CA ASP A 479 -9.11 -42.61 -14.80
C ASP A 479 -9.76 -41.20 -14.71
N GLN A 480 -9.70 -40.41 -15.80
CA GLN A 480 -10.25 -39.06 -15.87
C GLN A 480 -11.70 -39.07 -16.36
N PRO A 481 -12.71 -38.90 -15.49
CA PRO A 481 -14.11 -39.20 -15.83
C PRO A 481 -14.75 -38.21 -16.78
N GLN A 482 -14.27 -36.96 -16.83
CA GLN A 482 -14.84 -35.88 -17.64
C GLN A 482 -13.93 -35.46 -18.81
N LEU A 483 -12.72 -36.00 -18.92
CA LEU A 483 -11.75 -35.57 -19.93
C LEU A 483 -12.22 -35.94 -21.34
N VAL A 484 -12.39 -34.94 -22.19
CA VAL A 484 -12.84 -35.06 -23.57
C VAL A 484 -11.72 -34.88 -24.58
N ASP A 485 -10.91 -33.85 -24.36
CA ASP A 485 -9.85 -33.45 -25.29
C ASP A 485 -8.49 -33.31 -24.60
N VAL A 486 -7.47 -33.99 -25.14
CA VAL A 486 -6.06 -33.73 -24.85
C VAL A 486 -5.39 -33.25 -26.14
N LYS A 487 -5.09 -31.94 -26.19
CA LYS A 487 -4.56 -31.29 -27.40
C LYS A 487 -3.04 -31.26 -27.37
N THR A 488 -2.40 -31.91 -28.34
CA THR A 488 -0.96 -31.89 -28.52
C THR A 488 -0.58 -31.12 -29.79
N SER A 489 0.69 -30.86 -29.97
CA SER A 489 1.26 -30.37 -31.22
C SER A 489 1.18 -31.38 -32.36
N ASP A 490 1.60 -30.97 -33.56
CA ASP A 490 1.79 -31.88 -34.66
C ASP A 490 3.06 -32.77 -34.48
N TYR A 491 3.21 -33.76 -35.34
CA TYR A 491 4.30 -34.75 -35.25
C TYR A 491 5.71 -34.13 -35.28
N LYS A 492 5.90 -32.95 -35.88
CA LYS A 492 7.20 -32.29 -35.98
C LYS A 492 7.68 -31.78 -34.63
N GLU A 493 6.75 -31.35 -33.80
CA GLU A 493 7.03 -30.81 -32.48
C GLU A 493 7.05 -31.89 -31.38
N LEU A 494 6.57 -33.12 -31.68
CA LEU A 494 6.56 -34.27 -30.77
C LEU A 494 7.80 -35.17 -30.92
N SER A 495 8.94 -34.62 -31.29
CA SER A 495 10.16 -35.39 -31.57
C SER A 495 10.76 -36.12 -30.37
N ALA A 496 10.39 -35.74 -29.14
CA ALA A 496 10.82 -36.38 -27.91
C ALA A 496 9.81 -37.45 -27.39
N LEU A 497 8.57 -37.45 -27.88
CA LEU A 497 7.49 -38.30 -27.35
C LEU A 497 7.76 -39.78 -27.61
N THR A 498 7.92 -40.55 -26.56
CA THR A 498 8.18 -42.00 -26.59
C THR A 498 6.99 -42.84 -26.17
N THR A 499 6.13 -42.32 -25.29
CA THR A 499 5.08 -43.10 -24.64
C THR A 499 3.76 -42.35 -24.59
N VAL A 500 2.68 -43.04 -25.00
CA VAL A 500 1.29 -42.57 -24.84
C VAL A 500 0.48 -43.64 -24.15
N ILE A 501 -0.13 -43.26 -23.02
CA ILE A 501 -1.02 -44.12 -22.23
C ILE A 501 -2.34 -43.37 -22.01
N ALA A 502 -3.46 -44.00 -22.38
CA ALA A 502 -4.79 -43.49 -22.07
C ALA A 502 -5.72 -44.63 -21.64
N LYS A 503 -6.12 -44.65 -20.40
CA LYS A 503 -6.93 -45.73 -19.83
C LYS A 503 -8.10 -45.22 -19.02
N ASN A 504 -9.25 -45.88 -19.14
CA ASN A 504 -10.44 -45.63 -18.32
C ASN A 504 -10.94 -44.16 -18.40
N ASN A 505 -10.93 -43.57 -19.59
CA ASN A 505 -11.44 -42.21 -19.82
C ASN A 505 -12.75 -42.29 -20.62
N PRO A 506 -13.93 -42.38 -19.97
CA PRO A 506 -15.20 -42.69 -20.64
C PRO A 506 -15.70 -41.60 -21.57
N GLU A 507 -15.28 -40.35 -21.34
CA GLU A 507 -15.68 -39.20 -22.15
C GLU A 507 -14.64 -38.85 -23.23
N LEU A 508 -13.43 -39.43 -23.23
CA LEU A 508 -12.36 -39.08 -24.12
C LEU A 508 -12.72 -39.31 -25.61
N VAL A 509 -12.68 -38.26 -26.39
CA VAL A 509 -12.92 -38.25 -27.84
C VAL A 509 -11.63 -38.05 -28.56
N ASN A 510 -10.85 -37.04 -28.18
CA ASN A 510 -9.62 -36.67 -28.91
C ASN A 510 -8.39 -36.72 -27.99
N LEU A 511 -7.33 -37.33 -28.53
CA LEU A 511 -6.00 -37.35 -27.93
C LEU A 511 -4.96 -37.21 -29.05
N GLY A 512 -4.31 -36.07 -29.11
CA GLY A 512 -3.31 -35.81 -30.15
C GLY A 512 -3.48 -34.46 -30.86
N TYR A 513 -3.09 -34.39 -32.14
CA TYR A 513 -3.08 -33.15 -32.88
C TYR A 513 -4.47 -32.53 -33.05
N LEU A 514 -4.62 -31.27 -32.68
CA LEU A 514 -5.89 -30.56 -32.57
C LEU A 514 -6.81 -30.64 -33.81
N ILE A 515 -6.22 -30.63 -35.02
CA ILE A 515 -7.00 -30.61 -36.28
C ILE A 515 -7.52 -32.03 -36.63
N MET A 516 -6.90 -33.07 -36.07
CA MET A 516 -7.26 -34.46 -36.33
C MET A 516 -8.15 -34.99 -35.22
N GLN A 517 -9.31 -35.47 -35.56
CA GLN A 517 -10.23 -36.05 -34.58
C GLN A 517 -9.75 -37.44 -34.14
N ASN A 518 -10.07 -37.78 -32.89
CA ASN A 518 -9.76 -39.06 -32.23
C ASN A 518 -8.29 -39.18 -31.78
N VAL A 519 -7.74 -40.41 -31.68
CA VAL A 519 -6.36 -40.63 -31.25
C VAL A 519 -5.44 -40.49 -32.49
N TYR A 520 -4.60 -39.49 -32.49
CA TYR A 520 -3.76 -39.15 -33.64
C TYR A 520 -2.32 -38.85 -33.25
N PHE A 521 -1.42 -39.82 -33.50
CA PHE A 521 0.02 -39.73 -33.34
C PHE A 521 0.77 -40.29 -34.54
N SER A 522 0.26 -40.10 -35.74
CA SER A 522 0.97 -40.53 -36.96
C SER A 522 2.25 -39.74 -37.19
N GLN A 523 3.29 -40.41 -37.70
CA GLN A 523 4.59 -39.82 -38.02
C GLN A 523 5.42 -39.33 -36.84
N VAL A 524 5.10 -39.71 -35.60
CA VAL A 524 5.91 -39.44 -34.41
C VAL A 524 7.01 -40.49 -34.30
N ALA A 525 8.11 -40.27 -34.99
CA ALA A 525 9.16 -41.30 -35.19
C ALA A 525 9.78 -41.81 -33.86
N SER A 526 9.76 -41.02 -32.80
CA SER A 526 10.23 -41.37 -31.46
C SER A 526 9.26 -42.25 -30.65
N LEU A 527 7.99 -42.34 -31.08
CA LEU A 527 6.94 -43.07 -30.35
C LEU A 527 7.19 -44.59 -30.40
N THR A 528 7.43 -45.18 -29.26
CA THR A 528 7.76 -46.60 -29.12
C THR A 528 6.73 -47.40 -28.34
N LYS A 529 5.94 -46.74 -27.45
CA LYS A 529 4.97 -47.39 -26.61
C LYS A 529 3.61 -46.69 -26.67
N VAL A 530 2.54 -47.48 -26.88
CA VAL A 530 1.16 -47.00 -26.87
C VAL A 530 0.27 -47.97 -26.07
N GLU A 531 -0.45 -47.48 -25.08
CA GLU A 531 -1.44 -48.25 -24.33
C GLU A 531 -2.79 -47.50 -24.31
N LEU A 532 -3.79 -48.02 -24.97
CA LEU A 532 -5.15 -47.47 -25.03
C LEU A 532 -6.15 -48.52 -24.53
N ALA A 533 -6.88 -48.21 -23.46
CA ALA A 533 -7.84 -49.12 -22.92
C ALA A 533 -9.09 -48.41 -22.36
N ASN A 534 -10.25 -49.07 -22.58
CA ASN A 534 -11.53 -48.56 -22.04
C ASN A 534 -11.86 -47.13 -22.48
N LEU A 535 -11.77 -46.84 -23.80
CA LEU A 535 -12.05 -45.55 -24.41
C LEU A 535 -13.28 -45.65 -25.32
N PRO A 536 -14.50 -45.68 -24.80
CA PRO A 536 -15.71 -46.01 -25.57
C PRO A 536 -16.11 -44.99 -26.61
N LYS A 537 -15.64 -43.73 -26.50
CA LYS A 537 -15.98 -42.65 -27.45
C LYS A 537 -14.95 -42.45 -28.57
N VAL A 538 -13.77 -43.03 -28.45
CA VAL A 538 -12.77 -42.97 -29.51
C VAL A 538 -13.22 -43.81 -30.73
N ARG A 539 -13.21 -43.21 -31.92
CA ARG A 539 -13.73 -43.85 -33.14
C ARG A 539 -12.63 -44.22 -34.16
N ALA A 540 -11.49 -43.59 -34.11
CA ALA A 540 -10.33 -43.90 -34.94
C ALA A 540 -9.03 -43.78 -34.15
N VAL A 541 -8.06 -44.59 -34.49
CA VAL A 541 -6.68 -44.58 -33.95
C VAL A 541 -5.72 -44.49 -35.12
N ARG A 542 -4.87 -43.49 -35.18
CA ARG A 542 -3.88 -43.25 -36.22
C ARG A 542 -2.47 -43.26 -35.63
N LEU A 543 -1.72 -44.30 -35.90
CA LEU A 543 -0.39 -44.56 -35.36
C LEU A 543 0.65 -44.91 -36.44
N GLU A 544 0.31 -44.74 -37.71
CA GLU A 544 1.21 -45.09 -38.81
C GLU A 544 2.49 -44.25 -38.81
N ARG A 545 3.57 -44.84 -39.32
CA ARG A 545 4.91 -44.25 -39.48
C ARG A 545 5.56 -43.84 -38.12
N ASN A 546 5.38 -44.67 -37.11
CA ASN A 546 6.05 -44.58 -35.81
C ASN A 546 7.08 -45.70 -35.65
N SER A 547 7.75 -45.76 -34.51
CA SER A 547 8.70 -46.83 -34.15
C SER A 547 8.14 -47.73 -33.03
N ILE A 548 6.83 -47.92 -32.97
CA ILE A 548 6.14 -48.62 -31.89
C ILE A 548 6.61 -50.08 -31.81
N ASN A 549 7.10 -50.48 -30.67
CA ASN A 549 7.48 -51.87 -30.33
C ASN A 549 6.68 -52.46 -29.16
N GLN A 550 5.92 -51.62 -28.46
CA GLN A 550 4.99 -52.00 -27.39
C GLN A 550 3.63 -51.35 -27.65
N ILE A 551 2.62 -52.18 -27.92
CA ILE A 551 1.25 -51.72 -28.16
C ILE A 551 0.24 -52.53 -27.37
N GLU A 552 -0.67 -51.85 -26.66
CA GLU A 552 -1.81 -52.44 -26.02
C GLU A 552 -3.09 -51.66 -26.41
N LEU A 553 -4.04 -52.35 -27.05
CA LEU A 553 -5.32 -51.80 -27.49
C LEU A 553 -6.45 -52.66 -26.94
N ASN A 554 -7.07 -52.26 -25.84
CA ASN A 554 -8.06 -53.06 -25.12
C ASN A 554 -9.40 -52.32 -25.00
N ASN A 555 -10.50 -53.05 -25.28
CA ASN A 555 -11.87 -52.56 -25.06
C ASN A 555 -12.14 -51.18 -25.71
N LEU A 556 -11.76 -51.04 -26.99
CA LEU A 556 -12.01 -49.83 -27.80
C LEU A 556 -13.27 -50.04 -28.64
N VAL A 557 -14.44 -50.10 -28.01
CA VAL A 557 -15.69 -50.62 -28.58
C VAL A 557 -16.26 -49.80 -29.75
N SER A 558 -15.92 -48.52 -29.86
CA SER A 558 -16.38 -47.62 -30.90
C SER A 558 -15.38 -47.43 -32.07
N VAL A 559 -14.18 -47.97 -31.96
CA VAL A 559 -13.14 -47.81 -32.95
C VAL A 559 -13.50 -48.58 -34.23
N LYS A 560 -13.57 -47.88 -35.36
CA LYS A 560 -13.87 -48.46 -36.68
C LYS A 560 -12.63 -48.53 -37.54
N ASP A 561 -11.57 -47.83 -37.21
CA ASP A 561 -10.38 -47.69 -38.01
C ASP A 561 -9.14 -47.57 -37.13
N VAL A 562 -8.17 -48.46 -37.36
CA VAL A 562 -6.87 -48.47 -36.69
C VAL A 562 -5.79 -48.55 -37.81
N ASN A 563 -4.95 -47.55 -37.91
CA ASN A 563 -3.85 -47.49 -38.87
C ASN A 563 -2.52 -47.23 -38.17
#